data_5f7b94a59bd479b89f1826818e91c39f
#
_entry.id   5f7b94a59bd479b89f1826818e91c39f
#
_cell.length_a   1.000
_cell.length_b   1.000
_cell.length_c   1.000
_cell.angle_alpha   90.00
_cell.angle_beta   90.00
_cell.angle_gamma   90.00
#
_symmetry.space_group_name_H-M   'P 1'
#
loop_
_entity.id
_entity.type
_entity.pdbx_description
1 polymer ?
#
loop_
_entity_poly.entity_id
_entity_poly.type
_entity_poly.pdbx_seq_one_letter_code
_entity_poly.pdbx_strand_id
1 'polypeptide(L)'
;MPKLFCVSDIHGFYDELQVALVKAGFDKNNPEHWLVSCGDNFDRGSQPRQVMGFLKGLERKVLVRGNHEDLLERCIEREYPLTHDIHNGTRETIYDLAGVKHSMRNFPGAAIQISQEVFRFTSQMVDYFETENYVFVHGWIPLHISDQYPDWYQQDRSFHQDLAWRDAHASGWETARWCNGIKCAREGHTIEKTIVCGHWHCSYGHSIAKGTPEFGEGADFSPYYSNGIIAIDACTAASGIVNVLVLEDEFLTQ
;
A
#
# COMPACT_ATOMS: atom_id res chain seq x y z
N MET A 1 -6.53 23.71 -7.87
CA MET A 1 -6.63 22.64 -6.83
C MET A 1 -5.88 21.42 -7.33
N PRO A 2 -4.95 20.88 -6.57
CA PRO A 2 -4.22 19.69 -6.98
C PRO A 2 -5.17 18.53 -7.28
N LYS A 3 -4.87 17.79 -8.33
CA LYS A 3 -5.58 16.57 -8.71
C LYS A 3 -4.73 15.36 -8.27
N LEU A 4 -5.25 14.59 -7.33
CA LEU A 4 -4.58 13.44 -6.73
C LEU A 4 -5.04 12.17 -7.45
N PHE A 5 -4.09 11.45 -8.06
CA PHE A 5 -4.31 10.13 -8.63
C PHE A 5 -3.79 9.10 -7.63
N CYS A 6 -4.72 8.47 -6.91
CA CYS A 6 -4.38 7.60 -5.79
C CYS A 6 -4.42 6.14 -6.23
N VAL A 7 -3.34 5.41 -5.95
CA VAL A 7 -3.16 3.99 -6.25
C VAL A 7 -2.70 3.25 -5.00
N SER A 8 -2.88 1.95 -4.95
CA SER A 8 -2.36 1.09 -3.89
C SER A 8 -2.11 -0.31 -4.43
N ASP A 9 -1.28 -1.09 -3.72
CA ASP A 9 -1.11 -2.52 -3.96
C ASP A 9 -0.77 -2.82 -5.43
N ILE A 10 0.16 -2.02 -5.99
CA ILE A 10 0.65 -2.15 -7.37
C ILE A 10 1.36 -3.48 -7.55
N HIS A 11 2.07 -3.93 -6.51
CA HIS A 11 2.70 -5.25 -6.46
C HIS A 11 3.53 -5.61 -7.69
N GLY A 12 4.32 -4.68 -8.23
CA GLY A 12 5.18 -4.96 -9.38
C GLY A 12 4.44 -5.17 -10.71
N PHE A 13 3.16 -4.81 -10.81
CA PHE A 13 2.35 -4.87 -12.03
C PHE A 13 2.39 -3.52 -12.74
N TYR A 14 3.51 -3.25 -13.41
CA TYR A 14 3.77 -1.95 -14.05
C TYR A 14 2.85 -1.67 -15.23
N ASP A 15 2.61 -2.65 -16.09
CA ASP A 15 1.79 -2.47 -17.29
C ASP A 15 0.33 -2.18 -16.92
N GLU A 16 -0.22 -2.87 -15.93
CA GLU A 16 -1.56 -2.65 -15.39
C GLU A 16 -1.67 -1.25 -14.78
N LEU A 17 -0.64 -0.82 -14.02
CA LEU A 17 -0.56 0.54 -13.50
C LEU A 17 -0.61 1.59 -14.61
N GLN A 18 0.19 1.42 -15.68
CA GLN A 18 0.22 2.38 -16.78
C GLN A 18 -1.12 2.46 -17.50
N VAL A 19 -1.76 1.32 -17.77
CA VAL A 19 -3.11 1.27 -18.37
C VAL A 19 -4.12 2.01 -17.50
N ALA A 20 -4.09 1.78 -16.18
CA ALA A 20 -5.01 2.41 -15.25
C ALA A 20 -4.80 3.93 -15.15
N LEU A 21 -3.55 4.39 -15.08
CA LEU A 21 -3.20 5.81 -15.03
C LEU A 21 -3.60 6.55 -16.30
N VAL A 22 -3.35 5.96 -17.49
CA VAL A 22 -3.79 6.54 -18.79
C VAL A 22 -5.32 6.64 -18.84
N LYS A 23 -6.03 5.59 -18.43
CA LYS A 23 -7.50 5.58 -18.39
C LYS A 23 -8.06 6.65 -17.43
N ALA A 24 -7.38 6.90 -16.31
CA ALA A 24 -7.76 7.93 -15.34
C ALA A 24 -7.39 9.35 -15.80
N GLY A 25 -6.60 9.50 -16.87
CA GLY A 25 -6.17 10.80 -17.39
C GLY A 25 -4.96 11.40 -16.66
N PHE A 26 -4.14 10.58 -15.99
CA PHE A 26 -2.90 11.05 -15.36
C PHE A 26 -1.89 11.52 -16.42
N ASP A 27 -1.40 12.73 -16.24
CA ASP A 27 -0.27 13.28 -17.02
C ASP A 27 0.83 13.75 -16.04
N LYS A 28 1.97 13.07 -16.06
CA LYS A 28 3.12 13.40 -15.20
C LYS A 28 3.70 14.79 -15.46
N ASN A 29 3.44 15.37 -16.63
CA ASN A 29 3.92 16.69 -17.00
C ASN A 29 2.95 17.81 -16.58
N ASN A 30 1.70 17.48 -16.23
CA ASN A 30 0.74 18.46 -15.75
C ASN A 30 1.11 18.87 -14.31
N PRO A 31 1.36 20.19 -14.05
CA PRO A 31 1.80 20.65 -12.73
C PRO A 31 0.76 20.48 -11.62
N GLU A 32 -0.50 20.26 -11.96
CA GLU A 32 -1.56 20.02 -10.98
C GLU A 32 -1.79 18.53 -10.68
N HIS A 33 -1.18 17.61 -11.44
CA HIS A 33 -1.33 16.18 -11.22
C HIS A 33 -0.29 15.65 -10.23
N TRP A 34 -0.77 14.98 -9.20
CA TRP A 34 0.04 14.29 -8.19
C TRP A 34 -0.30 12.81 -8.16
N LEU A 35 0.71 11.95 -8.08
CA LEU A 35 0.50 10.55 -7.78
C LEU A 35 0.61 10.32 -6.26
N VAL A 36 -0.40 9.69 -5.67
CA VAL A 36 -0.36 9.21 -4.29
C VAL A 36 -0.38 7.69 -4.31
N SER A 37 0.70 7.04 -3.87
CA SER A 37 0.72 5.58 -3.69
C SER A 37 0.51 5.26 -2.22
N CYS A 38 -0.51 4.46 -1.92
CA CYS A 38 -0.84 4.00 -0.58
C CYS A 38 -0.11 2.70 -0.20
N GLY A 39 1.11 2.49 -0.73
CA GLY A 39 1.98 1.37 -0.34
C GLY A 39 1.83 0.12 -1.20
N ASP A 40 2.64 -0.89 -0.87
CA ASP A 40 2.72 -2.19 -1.54
C ASP A 40 3.00 -2.08 -3.04
N ASN A 41 4.10 -1.39 -3.37
CA ASN A 41 4.50 -1.15 -4.75
C ASN A 41 5.19 -2.36 -5.38
N PHE A 42 5.77 -3.23 -4.57
CA PHE A 42 6.60 -4.37 -4.98
C PHE A 42 5.96 -5.70 -4.63
N ASP A 43 6.70 -6.78 -4.94
CA ASP A 43 6.33 -8.17 -4.72
C ASP A 43 5.23 -8.68 -5.68
N ARG A 44 5.04 -9.99 -5.75
CA ARG A 44 4.03 -10.71 -6.55
C ARG A 44 4.17 -10.56 -8.07
N GLY A 45 4.23 -9.35 -8.59
CA GLY A 45 4.35 -9.08 -10.03
C GLY A 45 5.79 -9.12 -10.53
N SER A 46 5.95 -9.15 -11.85
CA SER A 46 7.24 -9.39 -12.52
C SER A 46 7.99 -8.12 -12.95
N GLN A 47 7.50 -6.95 -12.60
CA GLN A 47 8.03 -5.68 -13.10
C GLN A 47 8.39 -4.66 -11.97
N PRO A 48 8.96 -5.11 -10.82
CA PRO A 48 9.26 -4.20 -9.71
C PRO A 48 10.28 -3.11 -10.08
N ARG A 49 11.22 -3.41 -11.00
CA ARG A 49 12.18 -2.44 -11.49
C ARG A 49 11.53 -1.30 -12.28
N GLN A 50 10.55 -1.62 -13.12
CA GLN A 50 9.80 -0.63 -13.89
C GLN A 50 8.95 0.23 -12.96
N VAL A 51 8.28 -0.38 -11.96
CA VAL A 51 7.52 0.36 -10.94
C VAL A 51 8.43 1.32 -10.18
N MET A 52 9.56 0.84 -9.65
CA MET A 52 10.52 1.69 -8.93
C MET A 52 11.03 2.82 -9.82
N GLY A 53 11.42 2.53 -11.07
CA GLY A 53 11.92 3.52 -12.03
C GLY A 53 10.88 4.60 -12.34
N PHE A 54 9.63 4.21 -12.54
CA PHE A 54 8.52 5.12 -12.78
C PHE A 54 8.27 6.02 -11.56
N LEU A 55 8.10 5.44 -10.37
CA LEU A 55 7.87 6.20 -9.15
C LEU A 55 9.01 7.15 -8.81
N LYS A 56 10.29 6.72 -8.99
CA LYS A 56 11.47 7.60 -8.82
C LYS A 56 11.45 8.78 -9.79
N GLY A 57 11.01 8.55 -11.03
CA GLY A 57 11.01 9.56 -12.09
C GLY A 57 9.90 10.62 -11.98
N LEU A 58 8.93 10.44 -11.09
CA LEU A 58 7.87 11.43 -10.86
C LEU A 58 8.38 12.57 -9.96
N GLU A 59 8.13 13.81 -10.37
CA GLU A 59 8.42 14.99 -9.54
C GLU A 59 7.35 15.20 -8.46
N ARG A 60 6.10 15.02 -8.84
CA ARG A 60 4.94 15.22 -7.96
C ARG A 60 4.34 13.89 -7.55
N LYS A 61 4.77 13.43 -6.40
CA LYS A 61 4.32 12.18 -5.80
C LYS A 61 4.32 12.25 -4.28
N VAL A 62 3.46 11.45 -3.70
CA VAL A 62 3.51 11.06 -2.29
C VAL A 62 3.54 9.53 -2.26
N LEU A 63 4.47 8.97 -1.51
CA LEU A 63 4.60 7.54 -1.33
C LEU A 63 4.33 7.21 0.14
N VAL A 64 3.21 6.59 0.41
CA VAL A 64 2.91 6.01 1.71
C VAL A 64 3.54 4.61 1.77
N ARG A 65 4.08 4.24 2.93
CA ARG A 65 4.76 2.98 3.14
C ARG A 65 3.77 1.85 3.39
N GLY A 66 3.90 0.75 2.67
CA GLY A 66 3.15 -0.48 2.88
C GLY A 66 3.94 -1.51 3.69
N ASN A 67 3.29 -2.62 4.05
CA ASN A 67 3.94 -3.71 4.77
C ASN A 67 4.90 -4.52 3.88
N HIS A 68 4.69 -4.54 2.56
CA HIS A 68 5.61 -5.19 1.63
C HIS A 68 6.93 -4.42 1.47
N GLU A 69 6.95 -3.12 1.66
CA GLU A 69 8.20 -2.37 1.76
C GLU A 69 8.99 -2.77 3.02
N ASP A 70 8.32 -3.00 4.16
CA ASP A 70 8.97 -3.51 5.38
C ASP A 70 9.51 -4.94 5.17
N LEU A 71 8.76 -5.81 4.51
CA LEU A 71 9.21 -7.17 4.17
C LEU A 71 10.44 -7.15 3.27
N LEU A 72 10.45 -6.30 2.25
CA LEU A 72 11.56 -6.15 1.32
C LEU A 72 12.84 -5.72 2.03
N GLU A 73 12.78 -4.68 2.86
CA GLU A 73 13.92 -4.21 3.65
C GLU A 73 14.47 -5.30 4.57
N ARG A 74 13.60 -5.96 5.33
CA ARG A 74 13.99 -7.05 6.25
C ARG A 74 14.62 -8.23 5.51
N CYS A 75 14.10 -8.56 4.32
CA CYS A 75 14.65 -9.64 3.51
C CYS A 75 16.05 -9.29 2.98
N ILE A 76 16.27 -8.03 2.59
CA ILE A 76 17.58 -7.50 2.18
C ILE A 76 18.56 -7.53 3.35
N GLU A 77 18.18 -7.04 4.53
CA GLU A 77 19.04 -7.02 5.72
C GLU A 77 19.46 -8.41 6.19
N ARG A 78 18.59 -9.40 6.05
CA ARG A 78 18.90 -10.78 6.39
C ARG A 78 19.82 -11.47 5.38
N GLU A 79 19.87 -10.99 4.15
CA GLU A 79 20.59 -11.61 3.03
C GLU A 79 20.16 -13.04 2.71
N TYR A 80 18.99 -13.46 3.19
CA TYR A 80 18.34 -14.75 2.84
C TYR A 80 16.81 -14.65 2.99
N PRO A 81 16.04 -15.30 2.09
CA PRO A 81 14.60 -15.28 2.14
C PRO A 81 14.06 -16.33 3.12
N LEU A 82 13.06 -15.96 3.89
CA LEU A 82 12.23 -16.87 4.69
C LEU A 82 11.06 -17.41 3.85
N THR A 83 10.34 -18.38 4.38
CA THR A 83 9.18 -18.99 3.68
C THR A 83 8.13 -17.95 3.29
N HIS A 84 7.85 -16.97 4.17
CA HIS A 84 6.89 -15.92 3.85
C HIS A 84 7.38 -14.96 2.76
N ASP A 85 8.69 -14.66 2.68
CA ASP A 85 9.27 -13.84 1.61
C ASP A 85 9.11 -14.53 0.24
N ILE A 86 9.21 -15.86 0.21
CA ILE A 86 9.00 -16.65 -1.00
C ILE A 86 7.53 -16.61 -1.40
N HIS A 87 6.61 -16.82 -0.45
CA HIS A 87 5.17 -16.82 -0.73
C HIS A 87 4.65 -15.44 -1.16
N ASN A 88 5.22 -14.37 -0.62
CA ASN A 88 4.85 -13.00 -0.98
C ASN A 88 5.51 -12.51 -2.29
N GLY A 89 6.51 -13.22 -2.83
CA GLY A 89 7.23 -12.79 -4.02
C GLY A 89 8.38 -11.82 -3.74
N THR A 90 8.69 -11.53 -2.48
CA THR A 90 9.78 -10.62 -2.07
C THR A 90 11.15 -11.12 -2.55
N ARG A 91 11.36 -12.43 -2.52
CA ARG A 91 12.57 -13.05 -3.06
C ARG A 91 12.74 -12.74 -4.56
N GLU A 92 11.68 -12.88 -5.33
CA GLU A 92 11.66 -12.61 -6.78
C GLU A 92 11.88 -11.12 -7.05
N THR A 93 11.26 -10.25 -6.28
CA THR A 93 11.49 -8.80 -6.33
C THR A 93 12.97 -8.45 -6.19
N ILE A 94 13.68 -9.05 -5.24
CA ILE A 94 15.12 -8.81 -5.04
C ILE A 94 15.93 -9.22 -6.27
N TYR A 95 15.65 -10.38 -6.86
CA TYR A 95 16.33 -10.80 -8.08
C TYR A 95 16.07 -9.88 -9.26
N ASP A 96 14.81 -9.47 -9.44
CA ASP A 96 14.41 -8.63 -10.55
C ASP A 96 14.96 -7.20 -10.42
N LEU A 97 14.95 -6.65 -9.22
CA LEU A 97 15.61 -5.37 -8.93
C LEU A 97 17.13 -5.43 -9.15
N ALA A 98 17.79 -6.51 -8.78
CA ALA A 98 19.20 -6.72 -9.03
C ALA A 98 19.53 -7.04 -10.51
N GLY A 99 18.55 -7.50 -11.30
CA GLY A 99 18.73 -7.93 -12.68
C GLY A 99 19.59 -9.17 -12.81
N VAL A 100 19.47 -10.07 -11.84
CA VAL A 100 20.24 -11.32 -11.81
C VAL A 100 19.32 -12.53 -11.96
N LYS A 101 19.93 -13.65 -12.39
CA LYS A 101 19.17 -14.91 -12.50
C LYS A 101 18.69 -15.38 -11.12
N HIS A 102 17.41 -15.77 -11.03
CA HIS A 102 16.80 -16.35 -9.84
C HIS A 102 17.51 -17.65 -9.43
N SER A 103 18.20 -17.62 -8.31
CA SER A 103 18.95 -18.74 -7.75
C SER A 103 19.34 -18.42 -6.31
N MET A 104 19.12 -19.37 -5.39
CA MET A 104 19.49 -19.19 -3.98
C MET A 104 20.98 -18.84 -3.79
N ARG A 105 21.85 -19.32 -4.67
CA ARG A 105 23.29 -18.98 -4.66
C ARG A 105 23.53 -17.50 -4.94
N ASN A 106 22.69 -16.86 -5.75
CA ASN A 106 22.82 -15.46 -6.14
C ASN A 106 22.15 -14.51 -5.15
N PHE A 107 21.31 -15.02 -4.25
CA PHE A 107 20.47 -14.18 -3.41
C PHE A 107 21.24 -13.18 -2.53
N PRO A 108 22.27 -13.58 -1.74
CA PRO A 108 23.01 -12.62 -0.92
C PRO A 108 23.62 -11.50 -1.73
N GLY A 109 24.25 -11.84 -2.87
CA GLY A 109 24.81 -10.85 -3.77
C GLY A 109 23.79 -9.90 -4.37
N ALA A 110 22.60 -10.42 -4.72
CA ALA A 110 21.49 -9.61 -5.21
C ALA A 110 20.98 -8.63 -4.14
N ALA A 111 20.76 -9.11 -2.92
CA ALA A 111 20.32 -8.30 -1.79
C ALA A 111 21.30 -7.17 -1.47
N ILE A 112 22.58 -7.48 -1.37
CA ILE A 112 23.65 -6.48 -1.15
C ILE A 112 23.68 -5.45 -2.29
N GLN A 113 23.58 -5.90 -3.55
CA GLN A 113 23.65 -5.03 -4.73
C GLN A 113 22.57 -3.95 -4.73
N ILE A 114 21.34 -4.29 -4.32
CA ILE A 114 20.21 -3.35 -4.38
C ILE A 114 19.97 -2.60 -3.07
N SER A 115 20.58 -3.01 -1.98
CA SER A 115 20.29 -2.49 -0.63
C SER A 115 20.28 -0.96 -0.56
N GLN A 116 21.34 -0.31 -1.03
CA GLN A 116 21.44 1.15 -0.99
C GLN A 116 20.35 1.85 -1.81
N GLU A 117 19.98 1.28 -2.96
CA GLU A 117 18.94 1.86 -3.82
C GLU A 117 17.55 1.70 -3.20
N VAL A 118 17.25 0.51 -2.68
CA VAL A 118 15.97 0.22 -2.01
C VAL A 118 15.81 1.09 -0.77
N PHE A 119 16.79 1.10 0.15
CA PHE A 119 16.69 1.91 1.37
C PHE A 119 16.59 3.41 1.09
N ARG A 120 17.27 3.91 0.06
CA ARG A 120 17.10 5.31 -0.37
C ARG A 120 15.71 5.58 -0.93
N PHE A 121 15.10 4.62 -1.61
CA PHE A 121 13.76 4.76 -2.14
C PHE A 121 12.72 4.71 -1.03
N THR A 122 12.79 3.72 -0.15
CA THR A 122 11.83 3.54 0.94
C THR A 122 11.95 4.61 2.04
N SER A 123 13.15 5.19 2.23
CA SER A 123 13.34 6.32 3.17
C SER A 123 12.60 7.61 2.77
N GLN A 124 12.10 7.70 1.54
CA GLN A 124 11.27 8.82 1.09
C GLN A 124 9.77 8.59 1.37
N MET A 125 9.41 7.40 1.82
CA MET A 125 8.03 7.06 2.12
C MET A 125 7.64 7.56 3.50
N VAL A 126 6.37 7.97 3.60
CA VAL A 126 5.76 8.44 4.85
C VAL A 126 4.80 7.38 5.38
N ASP A 127 4.54 7.41 6.67
CA ASP A 127 3.56 6.50 7.29
C ASP A 127 2.13 6.85 6.89
N TYR A 128 1.86 8.13 6.71
CA TYR A 128 0.58 8.67 6.23
C TYR A 128 0.80 9.99 5.47
N PHE A 129 -0.18 10.35 4.68
CA PHE A 129 -0.28 11.67 4.07
C PHE A 129 -1.66 12.25 4.33
N GLU A 130 -1.74 13.54 4.58
CA GLU A 130 -3.00 14.20 4.96
C GLU A 130 -3.24 15.43 4.10
N THR A 131 -4.48 15.60 3.63
CA THR A 131 -4.99 16.76 2.93
C THR A 131 -6.14 17.37 3.75
N GLU A 132 -6.83 18.38 3.22
CA GLU A 132 -7.93 19.02 3.96
C GLU A 132 -9.02 17.99 4.32
N ASN A 133 -9.40 17.11 3.39
CA ASN A 133 -10.54 16.21 3.55
C ASN A 133 -10.16 14.72 3.66
N TYR A 134 -8.90 14.35 3.40
CA TYR A 134 -8.47 12.95 3.33
C TYR A 134 -7.25 12.64 4.18
N VAL A 135 -7.17 11.40 4.63
CA VAL A 135 -5.97 10.77 5.21
C VAL A 135 -5.63 9.54 4.38
N PHE A 136 -4.44 9.51 3.82
CA PHE A 136 -3.92 8.39 3.01
C PHE A 136 -3.02 7.52 3.88
N VAL A 137 -3.32 6.24 3.98
CA VAL A 137 -2.57 5.23 4.72
C VAL A 137 -2.47 3.96 3.89
N HIS A 138 -1.64 3.00 4.33
CA HIS A 138 -1.66 1.69 3.69
C HIS A 138 -2.79 0.82 4.22
N GLY A 139 -2.73 0.31 5.45
CA GLY A 139 -3.78 -0.50 6.07
C GLY A 139 -4.77 0.35 6.85
N TRP A 140 -4.29 0.93 7.96
CA TRP A 140 -5.08 1.78 8.84
C TRP A 140 -4.19 2.79 9.56
N ILE A 141 -4.78 3.56 10.47
CA ILE A 141 -4.04 4.37 11.45
C ILE A 141 -3.69 3.54 12.68
N PRO A 142 -2.67 3.91 13.47
CA PRO A 142 -2.32 3.22 14.70
C PRO A 142 -3.48 3.03 15.66
N LEU A 143 -3.58 1.82 16.19
CA LEU A 143 -4.58 1.42 17.16
C LEU A 143 -3.95 1.36 18.55
N HIS A 144 -4.72 1.73 19.58
CA HIS A 144 -4.34 1.46 20.95
C HIS A 144 -4.43 -0.04 21.22
N ILE A 145 -3.30 -0.68 21.44
CA ILE A 145 -3.22 -2.11 21.77
C ILE A 145 -3.25 -2.21 23.29
N SER A 146 -4.30 -2.81 23.83
CA SER A 146 -4.43 -3.06 25.25
C SER A 146 -3.42 -4.12 25.71
N ASP A 147 -2.77 -3.93 26.86
CA ASP A 147 -1.90 -4.95 27.48
C ASP A 147 -2.63 -6.28 27.71
N GLN A 148 -3.95 -6.25 27.83
CA GLN A 148 -4.78 -7.45 27.98
C GLN A 148 -4.90 -8.26 26.68
N TYR A 149 -4.67 -7.63 25.53
CA TYR A 149 -4.72 -8.24 24.19
C TYR A 149 -3.56 -7.73 23.35
N PRO A 150 -2.33 -8.23 23.57
CA PRO A 150 -1.14 -7.75 22.85
C PRO A 150 -1.12 -8.11 21.38
N ASP A 151 -1.94 -9.07 20.95
CA ASP A 151 -2.05 -9.50 19.56
C ASP A 151 -3.35 -8.97 18.94
N TRP A 152 -3.23 -7.96 18.12
CA TRP A 152 -4.37 -7.33 17.46
C TRP A 152 -5.13 -8.27 16.51
N TYR A 153 -4.51 -9.34 16.00
CA TYR A 153 -5.21 -10.38 15.22
C TYR A 153 -6.23 -11.15 16.04
N GLN A 154 -6.02 -11.23 17.35
CA GLN A 154 -6.93 -11.90 18.28
C GLN A 154 -8.01 -10.96 18.83
N GLN A 155 -7.87 -9.64 18.58
CA GLN A 155 -8.83 -8.65 19.07
C GLN A 155 -10.04 -8.54 18.13
N ASP A 156 -10.99 -9.43 18.26
CA ASP A 156 -12.26 -9.35 17.55
C ASP A 156 -13.20 -8.24 18.09
N ARG A 157 -12.78 -7.39 19.05
CA ARG A 157 -13.74 -6.67 19.87
C ARG A 157 -13.56 -5.17 20.09
N SER A 158 -12.46 -4.55 19.70
CA SER A 158 -12.38 -3.08 19.75
C SER A 158 -11.14 -2.56 19.01
N PHE A 159 -11.33 -2.13 17.79
CA PHE A 159 -10.33 -1.34 17.08
C PHE A 159 -10.39 0.10 17.58
N HIS A 160 -9.89 0.35 18.79
CA HIS A 160 -9.76 1.71 19.27
C HIS A 160 -8.56 2.36 18.61
N GLN A 161 -8.81 3.39 17.82
CA GLN A 161 -7.74 4.23 17.31
C GLN A 161 -7.00 4.89 18.49
N ASP A 162 -5.70 5.05 18.36
CA ASP A 162 -4.94 5.89 19.26
C ASP A 162 -5.35 7.35 19.04
N LEU A 163 -5.64 8.08 20.09
CA LEU A 163 -6.01 9.51 20.00
C LEU A 163 -4.86 10.37 19.47
N ALA A 164 -3.61 9.94 19.72
CA ALA A 164 -2.40 10.58 19.23
C ALA A 164 -1.80 9.84 18.02
N TRP A 165 -2.61 9.21 17.19
CA TRP A 165 -2.17 8.35 16.10
C TRP A 165 -1.14 8.97 15.15
N ARG A 166 -1.17 10.31 14.97
CA ARG A 166 -0.20 11.02 14.13
C ARG A 166 1.21 10.96 14.70
N ASP A 167 1.33 10.98 16.03
CA ASP A 167 2.58 10.97 16.78
C ASP A 167 2.97 9.55 17.24
N ALA A 168 2.28 8.52 16.74
CA ALA A 168 2.53 7.14 17.13
C ALA A 168 3.97 6.72 16.80
N HIS A 169 4.54 5.89 17.67
CA HIS A 169 5.86 5.32 17.44
C HIS A 169 5.90 4.46 16.18
N ALA A 170 7.08 4.30 15.56
CA ALA A 170 7.28 3.52 14.35
C ALA A 170 6.67 2.09 14.41
N SER A 171 6.74 1.43 15.57
CA SER A 171 6.12 0.11 15.77
C SER A 171 4.59 0.13 15.70
N GLY A 172 3.94 1.24 16.10
CA GLY A 172 2.50 1.43 15.95
C GLY A 172 2.11 1.54 14.48
N TRP A 173 2.87 2.32 13.71
CA TRP A 173 2.68 2.42 12.26
C TRP A 173 2.97 1.11 11.54
N GLU A 174 4.02 0.39 11.94
CA GLU A 174 4.31 -0.94 11.40
C GLU A 174 3.12 -1.90 11.58
N THR A 175 2.51 -1.90 12.78
CA THR A 175 1.30 -2.71 13.05
C THR A 175 0.10 -2.20 12.22
N ALA A 176 -0.07 -0.89 12.11
CA ALA A 176 -1.18 -0.27 11.37
C ALA A 176 -1.18 -0.65 9.88
N ARG A 177 -0.01 -0.83 9.26
CA ARG A 177 0.11 -1.27 7.87
C ARG A 177 -0.50 -2.66 7.61
N TRP A 178 -0.62 -3.51 8.63
CA TRP A 178 -1.22 -4.84 8.55
C TRP A 178 -2.72 -4.86 8.85
N CYS A 179 -3.31 -3.74 9.27
CA CYS A 179 -4.71 -3.69 9.64
C CYS A 179 -5.62 -3.79 8.40
N ASN A 180 -6.72 -4.51 8.56
CA ASN A 180 -7.82 -4.48 7.60
C ASN A 180 -8.62 -3.18 7.78
N GLY A 181 -8.33 -2.15 6.97
CA GLY A 181 -8.99 -0.85 7.07
C GLY A 181 -10.50 -0.92 6.91
N ILE A 182 -11.02 -1.81 6.06
CA ILE A 182 -12.47 -2.01 5.88
C ILE A 182 -13.12 -2.52 7.17
N LYS A 183 -12.45 -3.47 7.85
CA LYS A 183 -12.93 -3.99 9.14
C LYS A 183 -12.87 -2.90 10.21
N CYS A 184 -11.74 -2.17 10.31
CA CYS A 184 -11.58 -1.08 11.26
C CYS A 184 -12.65 0.01 11.09
N ALA A 185 -12.93 0.42 9.85
CA ALA A 185 -13.95 1.42 9.56
C ALA A 185 -15.36 0.96 9.97
N ARG A 186 -15.68 -0.33 9.81
CA ARG A 186 -16.97 -0.90 10.22
C ARG A 186 -17.16 -0.95 11.74
N GLU A 187 -16.10 -1.15 12.50
CA GLU A 187 -16.13 -1.08 13.97
C GLU A 187 -16.33 0.37 14.47
N GLY A 188 -16.05 1.34 13.62
CA GLY A 188 -16.23 2.76 13.89
C GLY A 188 -14.93 3.49 14.20
N HIS A 189 -14.90 4.76 13.85
CA HIS A 189 -13.78 5.67 14.15
C HIS A 189 -14.28 7.10 14.36
N THR A 190 -13.46 7.94 14.96
CA THR A 190 -13.76 9.36 15.25
C THR A 190 -12.98 10.33 14.37
N ILE A 191 -12.34 9.85 13.29
CA ILE A 191 -11.65 10.70 12.34
C ILE A 191 -12.69 11.42 11.49
N GLU A 192 -12.61 12.74 11.44
CA GLU A 192 -13.54 13.57 10.67
C GLU A 192 -13.28 13.48 9.15
N LYS A 193 -12.03 13.20 8.75
CA LYS A 193 -11.63 13.05 7.35
C LYS A 193 -11.89 11.65 6.83
N THR A 194 -12.04 11.55 5.51
CA THR A 194 -12.13 10.23 4.85
C THR A 194 -10.75 9.57 4.75
N ILE A 195 -10.63 8.33 5.23
CA ILE A 195 -9.42 7.53 5.10
C ILE A 195 -9.40 6.85 3.74
N VAL A 196 -8.32 7.05 2.97
CA VAL A 196 -8.05 6.32 1.73
C VAL A 196 -6.98 5.28 2.02
N CYS A 197 -7.28 3.99 1.77
CA CYS A 197 -6.37 2.90 2.12
C CYS A 197 -6.31 1.78 1.07
N GLY A 198 -5.27 0.96 1.16
CA GLY A 198 -5.06 -0.29 0.44
C GLY A 198 -5.06 -1.51 1.35
N HIS A 199 -4.08 -2.40 1.15
CA HIS A 199 -3.75 -3.60 1.93
C HIS A 199 -4.84 -4.68 1.93
N TRP A 200 -6.10 -4.32 2.08
CA TRP A 200 -7.21 -5.25 2.05
C TRP A 200 -8.11 -4.96 0.85
N HIS A 201 -8.31 -6.01 0.03
CA HIS A 201 -8.94 -5.86 -1.29
C HIS A 201 -10.40 -5.39 -1.21
N CYS A 202 -10.77 -4.55 -2.15
CA CYS A 202 -12.10 -3.94 -2.27
C CYS A 202 -13.22 -4.98 -2.34
N SER A 203 -12.96 -6.14 -2.97
CA SER A 203 -13.95 -7.20 -3.12
C SER A 203 -14.40 -7.80 -1.79
N TYR A 204 -13.55 -7.79 -0.74
CA TYR A 204 -13.97 -8.11 0.62
C TYR A 204 -15.04 -7.13 1.13
N GLY A 205 -14.83 -5.82 0.93
CA GLY A 205 -15.81 -4.81 1.29
C GLY A 205 -17.15 -4.99 0.56
N HIS A 206 -17.08 -5.21 -0.76
CA HIS A 206 -18.27 -5.47 -1.58
C HIS A 206 -18.96 -6.78 -1.20
N SER A 207 -18.23 -7.84 -0.89
CA SER A 207 -18.82 -9.12 -0.47
C SER A 207 -19.65 -8.98 0.80
N ILE A 208 -19.15 -8.24 1.77
CA ILE A 208 -19.87 -7.99 3.02
C ILE A 208 -21.07 -7.06 2.81
N ALA A 209 -20.92 -6.02 1.97
CA ALA A 209 -21.97 -5.03 1.78
C ALA A 209 -23.11 -5.50 0.85
N LYS A 210 -22.77 -6.28 -0.18
CA LYS A 210 -23.70 -6.65 -1.27
C LYS A 210 -23.91 -8.16 -1.42
N GLY A 211 -23.12 -9.00 -0.70
CA GLY A 211 -23.16 -10.46 -0.84
C GLY A 211 -22.55 -10.98 -2.16
N THR A 212 -21.72 -10.18 -2.84
CA THR A 212 -20.97 -10.61 -4.01
C THR A 212 -19.88 -11.60 -3.61
N PRO A 213 -19.39 -12.47 -4.51
CA PRO A 213 -18.19 -13.27 -4.23
C PRO A 213 -16.98 -12.37 -3.91
N GLU A 214 -16.14 -12.81 -2.99
CA GLU A 214 -14.88 -12.12 -2.66
C GLU A 214 -13.82 -12.35 -3.74
N PHE A 215 -13.82 -13.53 -4.36
CA PHE A 215 -12.90 -13.92 -5.44
C PHE A 215 -13.65 -14.65 -6.55
N GLY A 216 -13.02 -14.72 -7.72
CA GLY A 216 -13.54 -15.44 -8.88
C GLY A 216 -14.62 -14.67 -9.63
N GLU A 217 -15.46 -15.42 -10.34
CA GLU A 217 -16.51 -14.84 -11.19
C GLU A 217 -17.54 -14.06 -10.37
N GLY A 218 -17.77 -12.81 -10.75
CA GLY A 218 -18.71 -11.90 -10.06
C GLY A 218 -18.12 -11.12 -8.88
N ALA A 219 -16.82 -11.29 -8.56
CA ALA A 219 -16.15 -10.46 -7.56
C ALA A 219 -16.02 -9.01 -8.06
N ASP A 220 -16.32 -8.06 -7.18
CA ASP A 220 -16.23 -6.63 -7.48
C ASP A 220 -14.94 -6.06 -6.89
N PHE A 221 -13.93 -5.81 -7.72
CA PHE A 221 -12.63 -5.24 -7.33
C PHE A 221 -12.56 -3.71 -7.50
N SER A 222 -13.66 -3.05 -7.88
CA SER A 222 -13.71 -1.58 -7.96
C SER A 222 -13.52 -0.95 -6.58
N PRO A 223 -13.13 0.34 -6.50
CA PRO A 223 -12.98 1.02 -5.21
C PRO A 223 -14.20 0.85 -4.31
N TYR A 224 -13.96 0.51 -3.04
CA TYR A 224 -15.02 0.30 -2.06
C TYR A 224 -15.20 1.54 -1.21
N TYR A 225 -16.42 2.05 -1.18
CA TYR A 225 -16.80 3.25 -0.42
C TYR A 225 -17.69 2.86 0.75
N SER A 226 -17.34 3.31 1.93
CA SER A 226 -18.16 3.14 3.13
C SER A 226 -17.99 4.32 4.06
N ASN A 227 -18.62 4.28 5.23
CA ASN A 227 -18.59 5.40 6.19
C ASN A 227 -17.16 5.79 6.58
N GLY A 228 -16.69 6.94 6.10
CA GLY A 228 -15.39 7.51 6.39
C GLY A 228 -14.18 6.77 5.77
N ILE A 229 -14.39 5.86 4.81
CA ILE A 229 -13.32 5.11 4.14
C ILE A 229 -13.54 5.00 2.64
N ILE A 230 -12.44 5.02 1.89
CA ILE A 230 -12.34 4.59 0.49
C ILE A 230 -11.19 3.58 0.42
N ALA A 231 -11.50 2.29 0.25
CA ALA A 231 -10.49 1.27 -0.01
C ALA A 231 -10.24 1.15 -1.52
N ILE A 232 -8.98 1.04 -1.92
CA ILE A 232 -8.57 1.07 -3.33
C ILE A 232 -7.73 -0.12 -3.79
N ASP A 233 -7.41 -1.08 -2.90
CA ASP A 233 -6.72 -2.32 -3.31
C ASP A 233 -7.63 -3.17 -4.20
N ALA A 234 -7.25 -3.32 -5.46
CA ALA A 234 -7.95 -4.16 -6.43
C ALA A 234 -7.52 -5.64 -6.37
N CYS A 235 -6.70 -6.07 -5.41
CA CYS A 235 -6.07 -7.40 -5.40
C CYS A 235 -5.35 -7.70 -6.72
N THR A 236 -4.47 -6.81 -7.15
CA THR A 236 -3.90 -6.77 -8.51
C THR A 236 -3.37 -8.13 -8.99
N ALA A 237 -2.74 -8.90 -8.10
CA ALA A 237 -2.22 -10.23 -8.41
C ALA A 237 -3.31 -11.25 -8.81
N ALA A 238 -4.54 -11.07 -8.37
CA ALA A 238 -5.66 -11.95 -8.69
C ALA A 238 -6.57 -11.36 -9.77
N SER A 239 -6.79 -10.04 -9.75
CA SER A 239 -7.71 -9.34 -10.64
C SER A 239 -7.09 -8.90 -11.96
N GLY A 240 -5.77 -8.69 -11.99
CA GLY A 240 -5.09 -8.01 -13.11
C GLY A 240 -5.47 -6.53 -13.25
N ILE A 241 -6.00 -5.90 -12.19
CA ILE A 241 -6.49 -4.53 -12.19
C ILE A 241 -5.70 -3.71 -11.15
N VAL A 242 -5.34 -2.48 -11.51
CA VAL A 242 -4.94 -1.43 -10.56
C VAL A 242 -6.04 -0.39 -10.52
N ASN A 243 -6.58 -0.11 -9.33
CA ASN A 243 -7.51 0.99 -9.16
C ASN A 243 -6.77 2.34 -9.14
N VAL A 244 -7.34 3.33 -9.80
CA VAL A 244 -6.92 4.73 -9.69
C VAL A 244 -8.12 5.54 -9.20
N LEU A 245 -8.05 6.00 -7.96
CA LEU A 245 -9.00 6.94 -7.40
C LEU A 245 -8.53 8.36 -7.73
N VAL A 246 -9.39 9.18 -8.33
CA VAL A 246 -9.07 10.58 -8.66
C VAL A 246 -9.81 11.49 -7.70
N LEU A 247 -9.06 12.32 -6.98
CA LEU A 247 -9.58 13.28 -6.02
C LEU A 247 -9.06 14.68 -6.35
N GLU A 248 -9.82 15.70 -6.00
CA GLU A 248 -9.39 17.10 -6.01
C GLU A 248 -9.44 17.61 -4.57
N ASP A 249 -8.30 18.00 -4.01
CA ASP A 249 -8.21 18.46 -2.63
C ASP A 249 -7.00 19.36 -2.40
N GLU A 250 -7.04 20.19 -1.38
CA GLU A 250 -5.95 21.09 -1.04
C GLU A 250 -4.96 20.43 -0.08
N PHE A 251 -3.67 20.68 -0.31
CA PHE A 251 -2.65 20.30 0.64
C PHE A 251 -2.75 21.14 1.90
N LEU A 252 -2.55 20.52 3.05
CA LEU A 252 -2.44 21.28 4.29
C LEU A 252 -1.25 22.25 4.19
N THR A 253 -1.50 23.53 4.40
CA THR A 253 -0.43 24.52 4.59
C THR A 253 0.27 24.21 5.91
N GLN A 254 1.53 23.81 5.84
CA GLN A 254 2.39 23.63 7.02
C GLN A 254 2.66 24.97 7.71
#